data_0ed4d543b2f114b26af57be609225dff
#
_entry.id   0ed4d543b2f114b26af57be609225dff
#
_cell.length_a   1.000
_cell.length_b   1.000
_cell.length_c   1.000
_cell.angle_alpha   90.00
_cell.angle_beta   90.00
_cell.angle_gamma   90.00
#
_symmetry.space_group_name_H-M   'P 1'
#
loop_
_entity.id
_entity.type
_entity.pdbx_description
1 polymer ?
#
loop_
_entity_poly.entity_id
_entity_poly.type
_entity_poly.pdbx_seq_one_letter_code
_entity_poly.pdbx_strand_id
1 'polypeptide(L)'
;MLEAVQRAGVDLITVPELERERGITVIFTGRLGGNSRPPFDSLNLAYDAGDENKVVTSNRHLVGKILGIPPEDWVLCRQVHGSCVKRAGELERGRGGLDHWSAIPRADGLISDREGLVLGILTADCLPLVLVCGSESAVGVAHVGWRGALYGVVISAMKRLFEYSGCRPDEVTAFLGPCIGPCCLKIGKDVADDFRRFI
;
A
#
# COMPACT_ATOMS: atom_id res chain seq x y z
N MET A 1 4.36 -13.67 11.38
CA MET A 1 3.38 -12.88 12.19
C MET A 1 3.67 -11.40 12.01
N LEU A 2 2.64 -10.50 12.16
CA LEU A 2 2.88 -9.04 12.14
C LEU A 2 3.57 -8.61 13.42
N GLU A 3 4.66 -7.86 13.31
CA GLU A 3 5.46 -7.37 14.44
C GLU A 3 5.62 -5.85 14.38
N ALA A 4 5.41 -5.17 15.51
CA ALA A 4 5.67 -3.74 15.65
C ALA A 4 7.14 -3.53 15.97
N VAL A 5 7.81 -2.71 15.18
CA VAL A 5 9.24 -2.39 15.34
C VAL A 5 9.47 -0.91 15.11
N GLN A 6 10.61 -0.40 15.59
CA GLN A 6 11.06 0.95 15.24
C GLN A 6 12.40 0.86 14.50
N ARG A 7 12.48 1.53 13.33
CA ARG A 7 13.71 1.64 12.53
C ARG A 7 13.94 3.12 12.17
N ALA A 8 15.13 3.62 12.43
CA ALA A 8 15.50 5.03 12.15
C ALA A 8 14.50 6.07 12.71
N GLY A 9 13.89 5.80 13.87
CA GLY A 9 12.91 6.68 14.50
C GLY A 9 11.48 6.58 13.94
N VAL A 10 11.24 5.72 12.94
CA VAL A 10 9.92 5.47 12.35
C VAL A 10 9.32 4.21 12.97
N ASP A 11 8.07 4.31 13.41
CA ASP A 11 7.29 3.16 13.86
C ASP A 11 6.77 2.39 12.65
N LEU A 12 6.99 1.08 12.66
CA LEU A 12 6.65 0.18 11.56
C LEU A 12 5.93 -1.06 12.08
N ILE A 13 5.08 -1.62 11.25
CA ILE A 13 4.62 -3.00 11.37
C ILE A 13 5.20 -3.78 10.19
N THR A 14 5.83 -4.91 10.47
CA THR A 14 6.50 -5.74 9.45
C THR A 14 6.18 -7.21 9.62
N VAL A 15 6.63 -8.04 8.68
CA VAL A 15 6.52 -9.50 8.68
C VAL A 15 7.92 -10.11 8.53
N PRO A 16 8.70 -10.21 9.63
CA PRO A 16 10.12 -10.62 9.56
C PRO A 16 10.34 -12.03 8.98
N GLU A 17 9.36 -12.91 9.16
CA GLU A 17 9.40 -14.27 8.62
C GLU A 17 9.47 -14.28 7.09
N LEU A 18 8.66 -13.45 6.43
CA LEU A 18 8.67 -13.33 4.96
C LEU A 18 10.01 -12.79 4.45
N GLU A 19 10.56 -11.79 5.13
CA GLU A 19 11.86 -11.23 4.76
C GLU A 19 12.97 -12.28 4.88
N ARG A 20 13.01 -13.02 5.99
CA ARG A 20 14.02 -14.05 6.25
C ARG A 20 13.89 -15.28 5.36
N GLU A 21 12.67 -15.77 5.12
CA GLU A 21 12.43 -17.04 4.44
C GLU A 21 12.28 -16.90 2.93
N ARG A 22 11.87 -15.72 2.46
CA ARG A 22 11.48 -15.50 1.07
C ARG A 22 12.06 -14.23 0.44
N GLY A 23 12.80 -13.41 1.18
CA GLY A 23 13.31 -12.13 0.70
C GLY A 23 12.20 -11.10 0.38
N ILE A 24 10.97 -11.31 0.89
CA ILE A 24 9.84 -10.41 0.66
C ILE A 24 9.69 -9.49 1.88
N THR A 25 9.93 -8.20 1.68
CA THR A 25 9.76 -7.19 2.73
C THR A 25 8.35 -6.60 2.67
N VAL A 26 7.60 -6.73 3.77
CA VAL A 26 6.30 -6.08 3.97
C VAL A 26 6.42 -5.09 5.11
N ILE A 27 6.07 -3.83 4.86
CA ILE A 27 6.01 -2.81 5.92
C ILE A 27 4.72 -1.99 5.84
N PHE A 28 4.19 -1.63 7.00
CA PHE A 28 3.19 -0.57 7.17
C PHE A 28 3.84 0.50 8.06
N THR A 29 3.95 1.72 7.56
CA THR A 29 4.54 2.83 8.33
C THR A 29 3.52 3.42 9.29
N GLY A 30 3.97 3.82 10.47
CA GLY A 30 3.23 4.74 11.33
C GLY A 30 3.26 6.17 10.77
N ARG A 31 2.62 7.08 11.50
CA ARG A 31 2.58 8.51 11.14
C ARG A 31 3.73 9.34 11.71
N LEU A 32 4.51 8.79 12.62
CA LEU A 32 5.57 9.50 13.34
C LEU A 32 6.96 9.17 12.82
N GLY A 33 7.94 10.02 13.14
CA GLY A 33 9.34 9.80 12.81
C GLY A 33 9.83 10.53 11.56
N GLY A 34 8.98 11.33 10.90
CA GLY A 34 9.36 12.15 9.76
C GLY A 34 9.61 13.62 10.08
N ASN A 35 9.67 14.45 9.04
CA ASN A 35 10.04 15.86 9.10
C ASN A 35 8.86 16.82 8.86
N SER A 36 7.66 16.32 8.60
CA SER A 36 6.47 17.15 8.37
C SER A 36 6.01 17.82 9.67
N ARG A 37 5.49 19.05 9.51
CA ARG A 37 4.93 19.83 10.61
C ARG A 37 3.41 19.68 10.66
N PRO A 38 2.76 20.02 11.79
CA PRO A 38 1.30 20.04 11.85
C PRO A 38 0.65 20.81 10.68
N PRO A 39 -0.43 20.30 10.11
CA PRO A 39 -1.23 19.13 10.52
C PRO A 39 -0.74 17.77 9.96
N PHE A 40 0.42 17.72 9.31
CA PHE A 40 0.96 16.54 8.61
C PHE A 40 1.93 15.69 9.47
N ASP A 41 2.00 15.96 10.77
CA ASP A 41 3.04 15.38 11.64
C ASP A 41 2.94 13.87 11.81
N SER A 42 4.05 13.27 11.52
CA SER A 42 5.31 13.87 11.03
C SER A 42 5.86 13.14 9.80
N LEU A 43 5.37 11.93 9.47
CA LEU A 43 5.83 11.12 8.36
C LEU A 43 4.80 11.14 7.20
N ASN A 44 4.44 12.33 6.72
CA ASN A 44 3.60 12.41 5.54
C ASN A 44 4.38 11.96 4.30
N LEU A 45 3.81 11.00 3.56
CA LEU A 45 4.37 10.43 2.33
C LEU A 45 3.56 10.81 1.08
N ALA A 46 2.48 11.61 1.25
CA ALA A 46 1.57 12.00 0.18
C ALA A 46 1.89 13.40 -0.34
N TYR A 47 2.23 13.53 -1.63
CA TYR A 47 2.47 14.84 -2.27
C TYR A 47 1.21 15.68 -2.46
N ASP A 48 0.04 15.04 -2.50
CA ASP A 48 -1.27 15.67 -2.72
C ASP A 48 -2.02 16.01 -1.43
N ALA A 49 -1.39 15.80 -0.28
CA ALA A 49 -1.98 16.15 1.02
C ALA A 49 -1.92 17.65 1.36
N GLY A 50 -1.11 18.43 0.62
CA GLY A 50 -0.93 19.87 0.84
C GLY A 50 0.29 20.24 1.68
N ASP A 51 1.17 19.29 1.98
CA ASP A 51 2.46 19.50 2.63
C ASP A 51 3.53 20.00 1.61
N GLU A 52 4.66 20.48 2.10
CA GLU A 52 5.77 20.89 1.25
C GLU A 52 6.40 19.68 0.54
N ASN A 53 6.46 19.69 -0.79
CA ASN A 53 7.00 18.58 -1.59
C ASN A 53 8.40 18.14 -1.15
N LYS A 54 9.29 19.08 -0.79
CA LYS A 54 10.65 18.76 -0.32
C LYS A 54 10.65 17.98 0.99
N VAL A 55 9.67 18.23 1.87
CA VAL A 55 9.52 17.53 3.16
C VAL A 55 9.00 16.12 2.90
N VAL A 56 7.99 15.97 2.04
CA VAL A 56 7.48 14.66 1.60
C VAL A 56 8.60 13.84 0.95
N THR A 57 9.39 14.44 0.06
CA THR A 57 10.57 13.80 -0.54
C THR A 57 11.56 13.31 0.52
N SER A 58 11.87 14.15 1.51
CA SER A 58 12.76 13.78 2.62
C SER A 58 12.21 12.58 3.43
N ASN A 59 10.91 12.58 3.71
CA ASN A 59 10.25 11.48 4.40
C ASN A 59 10.29 10.18 3.57
N ARG A 60 10.08 10.25 2.26
CA ARG A 60 10.20 9.09 1.36
C ARG A 60 11.61 8.53 1.32
N HIS A 61 12.63 9.39 1.27
CA HIS A 61 14.03 8.94 1.37
C HIS A 61 14.34 8.29 2.73
N LEU A 62 13.74 8.78 3.82
CA LEU A 62 13.87 8.14 5.13
C LEU A 62 13.31 6.70 5.10
N VAL A 63 12.11 6.52 4.56
CA VAL A 63 11.52 5.17 4.39
C VAL A 63 12.35 4.34 3.41
N GLY A 64 12.88 4.94 2.34
CA GLY A 64 13.76 4.27 1.38
C GLY A 64 15.02 3.70 2.03
N LYS A 65 15.63 4.44 2.97
CA LYS A 65 16.77 3.93 3.77
C LYS A 65 16.38 2.73 4.63
N ILE A 66 15.18 2.72 5.18
CA ILE A 66 14.68 1.61 5.99
C ILE A 66 14.47 0.35 5.13
N LEU A 67 13.96 0.53 3.90
CA LEU A 67 13.74 -0.55 2.93
C LEU A 67 15.03 -1.01 2.24
N GLY A 68 16.09 -0.20 2.24
CA GLY A 68 17.27 -0.43 1.41
C GLY A 68 17.05 -0.18 -0.08
N ILE A 69 15.90 0.39 -0.48
CA ILE A 69 15.53 0.69 -1.86
C ILE A 69 15.06 2.16 -1.93
N PRO A 70 15.72 3.00 -2.72
CA PRO A 70 15.40 4.43 -2.79
C PRO A 70 14.04 4.68 -3.43
N PRO A 71 13.37 5.81 -3.10
CA PRO A 71 12.04 6.11 -3.64
C PRO A 71 12.01 6.30 -5.16
N GLU A 72 13.16 6.54 -5.80
CA GLU A 72 13.33 6.55 -7.25
C GLU A 72 12.98 5.23 -7.92
N ASP A 73 12.99 4.12 -7.16
CA ASP A 73 12.65 2.78 -7.65
C ASP A 73 11.25 2.33 -7.22
N TRP A 74 10.50 3.16 -6.50
CA TRP A 74 9.16 2.78 -6.03
C TRP A 74 8.11 2.96 -7.13
N VAL A 75 7.09 2.12 -7.08
CA VAL A 75 5.90 2.26 -7.93
C VAL A 75 4.69 2.53 -7.06
N LEU A 76 4.08 3.69 -7.27
CA LEU A 76 2.83 4.09 -6.63
C LEU A 76 1.75 4.36 -7.68
N CYS A 77 0.51 4.40 -7.24
CA CYS A 77 -0.61 4.77 -8.08
C CYS A 77 -1.33 6.02 -7.55
N ARG A 78 -1.98 6.75 -8.44
CA ARG A 78 -2.95 7.81 -8.09
C ARG A 78 -4.27 7.15 -7.76
N GLN A 79 -4.50 7.00 -6.46
CA GLN A 79 -5.66 6.34 -5.89
C GLN A 79 -6.92 7.17 -6.12
N VAL A 80 -8.01 6.52 -6.45
CA VAL A 80 -9.31 7.14 -6.75
C VAL A 80 -10.45 6.51 -5.96
N HIS A 81 -10.15 5.69 -4.95
CA HIS A 81 -11.09 4.89 -4.18
C HIS A 81 -11.94 3.96 -5.05
N GLY A 82 -11.35 3.47 -6.13
CA GLY A 82 -11.96 2.54 -7.08
C GLY A 82 -11.56 1.09 -6.84
N SER A 83 -11.72 0.26 -7.89
CA SER A 83 -11.36 -1.17 -7.85
C SER A 83 -10.34 -1.56 -8.91
N CYS A 84 -9.73 -0.60 -9.59
CA CYS A 84 -8.75 -0.88 -10.62
C CYS A 84 -7.41 -1.30 -10.01
N VAL A 85 -6.90 -2.46 -10.43
CA VAL A 85 -5.58 -2.97 -10.03
C VAL A 85 -4.73 -3.13 -11.27
N LYS A 86 -3.51 -2.62 -11.23
CA LYS A 86 -2.57 -2.62 -12.36
C LYS A 86 -1.34 -3.48 -12.06
N ARG A 87 -0.76 -4.07 -13.10
CA ARG A 87 0.56 -4.68 -13.00
C ARG A 87 1.63 -3.58 -13.03
N ALA A 88 2.64 -3.75 -12.19
CA ALA A 88 3.87 -2.99 -12.21
C ALA A 88 5.03 -3.91 -12.59
N GLY A 89 5.77 -3.54 -13.59
CA GLY A 89 6.98 -4.21 -14.05
C GLY A 89 8.15 -3.24 -14.10
N GLU A 90 9.20 -3.60 -14.80
CA GLU A 90 10.40 -2.76 -14.92
C GLU A 90 10.13 -1.41 -15.61
N LEU A 91 9.18 -1.37 -16.54
CA LEU A 91 8.79 -0.13 -17.23
C LEU A 91 8.07 0.88 -16.32
N GLU A 92 7.50 0.42 -15.22
CA GLU A 92 6.83 1.26 -14.22
C GLU A 92 7.75 1.67 -13.07
N ARG A 93 8.99 1.17 -12.99
CA ARG A 93 9.96 1.53 -11.95
C ARG A 93 10.09 3.04 -11.81
N GLY A 94 10.03 3.54 -10.59
CA GLY A 94 10.13 4.96 -10.24
C GLY A 94 8.84 5.77 -10.39
N ARG A 95 7.80 5.20 -10.99
CA ARG A 95 6.54 5.91 -11.19
C ARG A 95 5.83 6.21 -9.87
N GLY A 96 5.67 7.49 -9.57
CA GLY A 96 5.04 7.96 -8.33
C GLY A 96 6.00 8.04 -7.15
N GLY A 97 7.24 7.59 -7.28
CA GLY A 97 8.22 7.58 -6.21
C GLY A 97 8.63 8.97 -5.74
N LEU A 98 8.97 9.85 -6.66
CA LEU A 98 9.34 11.25 -6.38
C LEU A 98 8.45 12.28 -7.07
N ASP A 99 7.52 11.85 -7.89
CA ASP A 99 6.57 12.71 -8.59
C ASP A 99 5.17 12.09 -8.61
N HIS A 100 4.22 12.78 -7.98
CA HIS A 100 2.82 12.36 -7.94
C HIS A 100 2.21 12.14 -9.34
N TRP A 101 2.57 12.99 -10.30
CA TRP A 101 1.97 12.96 -11.62
C TRP A 101 2.48 11.82 -12.50
N SER A 102 3.68 11.31 -12.23
CA SER A 102 4.22 10.11 -12.88
C SER A 102 3.59 8.81 -12.38
N ALA A 103 2.93 8.82 -11.21
CA ALA A 103 2.27 7.64 -10.62
C ALA A 103 1.28 7.00 -11.59
N ILE A 104 1.10 5.68 -11.46
CA ILE A 104 0.15 4.92 -12.29
C ILE A 104 -1.26 5.50 -12.10
N PRO A 105 -1.91 6.00 -13.18
CA PRO A 105 -3.14 6.75 -13.03
C PRO A 105 -4.35 5.84 -12.73
N ARG A 106 -5.28 6.35 -11.90
CA ARG A 106 -6.60 5.77 -11.66
C ARG A 106 -6.55 4.29 -11.29
N ALA A 107 -5.69 3.94 -10.34
CA ALA A 107 -5.59 2.59 -9.78
C ALA A 107 -5.59 2.69 -8.25
N ASP A 108 -6.15 1.68 -7.61
CA ASP A 108 -6.19 1.52 -6.16
C ASP A 108 -5.50 0.24 -5.70
N GLY A 109 -4.75 -0.39 -6.59
CA GLY A 109 -3.90 -1.52 -6.29
C GLY A 109 -2.87 -1.77 -7.38
N LEU A 110 -1.79 -2.40 -6.96
CA LEU A 110 -0.67 -2.80 -7.82
C LEU A 110 -0.31 -4.25 -7.52
N ILE A 111 0.14 -4.97 -8.55
CA ILE A 111 0.73 -6.29 -8.41
C ILE A 111 2.04 -6.35 -9.15
N SER A 112 2.97 -7.19 -8.70
CA SER A 112 4.23 -7.45 -9.39
C SER A 112 4.77 -8.85 -9.11
N ASP A 113 5.48 -9.39 -10.07
CA ASP A 113 6.31 -10.58 -10.01
C ASP A 113 7.81 -10.23 -10.12
N ARG A 114 8.17 -8.94 -10.00
CA ARG A 114 9.53 -8.45 -10.19
C ARG A 114 10.24 -8.23 -8.87
N GLU A 115 11.42 -8.86 -8.74
CA GLU A 115 12.33 -8.63 -7.62
C GLU A 115 12.93 -7.22 -7.65
N GLY A 116 13.25 -6.68 -6.48
CA GLY A 116 13.84 -5.34 -6.35
C GLY A 116 12.91 -4.20 -6.73
N LEU A 117 11.59 -4.45 -6.82
CA LEU A 117 10.58 -3.43 -7.07
C LEU A 117 9.74 -3.20 -5.81
N VAL A 118 9.60 -1.96 -5.39
CA VAL A 118 8.73 -1.59 -4.27
C VAL A 118 7.37 -1.16 -4.80
N LEU A 119 6.32 -1.84 -4.37
CA LEU A 119 4.95 -1.40 -4.59
C LEU A 119 4.45 -0.63 -3.37
N GLY A 120 3.91 0.56 -3.58
CA GLY A 120 3.38 1.40 -2.51
C GLY A 120 1.94 1.84 -2.74
N ILE A 121 1.17 1.88 -1.65
CA ILE A 121 -0.10 2.59 -1.54
C ILE A 121 -0.06 3.51 -0.34
N LEU A 122 -0.82 4.58 -0.39
CA LEU A 122 -0.91 5.59 0.66
C LEU A 122 -2.27 5.47 1.35
N THR A 123 -2.27 5.39 2.66
CA THR A 123 -3.49 5.35 3.46
C THR A 123 -3.36 6.27 4.67
N ALA A 124 -4.50 6.84 5.10
CA ALA A 124 -4.64 7.43 6.41
C ALA A 124 -5.56 6.52 7.25
N ASP A 125 -6.84 6.48 6.89
CA ASP A 125 -7.86 5.71 7.59
C ASP A 125 -8.28 4.42 6.87
N CYS A 126 -8.11 4.39 5.53
CA CYS A 126 -8.47 3.22 4.71
C CYS A 126 -7.56 2.03 4.98
N LEU A 127 -8.07 0.82 4.79
CA LEU A 127 -7.33 -0.41 5.01
C LEU A 127 -6.28 -0.63 3.91
N PRO A 128 -4.99 -0.72 4.26
CA PRO A 128 -3.96 -1.21 3.36
C PRO A 128 -3.96 -2.73 3.36
N LEU A 129 -4.08 -3.33 2.18
CA LEU A 129 -4.02 -4.76 1.96
C LEU A 129 -2.72 -5.12 1.24
N VAL A 130 -2.00 -6.12 1.75
CA VAL A 130 -0.86 -6.73 1.07
C VAL A 130 -1.20 -8.20 0.80
N LEU A 131 -0.97 -8.65 -0.43
CA LEU A 131 -1.13 -10.03 -0.87
C LEU A 131 0.24 -10.59 -1.23
N VAL A 132 0.54 -11.80 -0.76
CA VAL A 132 1.78 -12.51 -1.07
C VAL A 132 1.43 -13.90 -1.56
N CYS A 133 1.88 -14.26 -2.76
CA CYS A 133 1.75 -15.60 -3.29
C CYS A 133 2.78 -16.54 -2.67
N GLY A 134 2.34 -17.71 -2.22
CA GLY A 134 3.20 -18.69 -1.53
C GLY A 134 4.15 -19.45 -2.45
N SER A 135 3.72 -19.79 -3.66
CA SER A 135 4.48 -20.61 -4.62
C SER A 135 5.36 -19.78 -5.55
N GLU A 136 4.95 -18.55 -5.84
CA GLU A 136 5.64 -17.65 -6.75
C GLU A 136 6.07 -16.37 -6.01
N SER A 137 7.10 -15.68 -6.50
CA SER A 137 7.56 -14.41 -5.90
C SER A 137 6.66 -13.22 -6.28
N ALA A 138 5.34 -13.43 -6.32
CA ALA A 138 4.39 -12.41 -6.70
C ALA A 138 3.75 -11.76 -5.48
N VAL A 139 3.64 -10.43 -5.53
CA VAL A 139 3.07 -9.62 -4.46
C VAL A 139 2.04 -8.64 -5.02
N GLY A 140 1.10 -8.25 -4.17
CA GLY A 140 0.14 -7.22 -4.50
C GLY A 140 -0.13 -6.30 -3.33
N VAL A 141 -0.48 -5.04 -3.62
CA VAL A 141 -0.95 -4.07 -2.65
C VAL A 141 -2.27 -3.48 -3.11
N ALA A 142 -3.19 -3.22 -2.18
CA ALA A 142 -4.46 -2.57 -2.51
C ALA A 142 -4.89 -1.58 -1.42
N HIS A 143 -5.38 -0.44 -1.86
CA HIS A 143 -6.03 0.57 -1.04
C HIS A 143 -7.51 0.24 -0.92
N VAL A 144 -7.93 -0.22 0.24
CA VAL A 144 -9.31 -0.67 0.48
C VAL A 144 -10.05 0.40 1.28
N GLY A 145 -10.45 1.47 0.58
CA GLY A 145 -11.46 2.41 1.08
C GLY A 145 -12.86 1.80 0.97
N TRP A 146 -13.87 2.37 1.65
CA TRP A 146 -15.21 1.82 1.65
C TRP A 146 -15.84 1.70 0.24
N ARG A 147 -15.57 2.67 -0.66
CA ARG A 147 -16.01 2.59 -2.07
C ARG A 147 -15.29 1.46 -2.82
N GLY A 148 -13.97 1.38 -2.65
CA GLY A 148 -13.17 0.31 -3.23
C GLY A 148 -13.62 -1.08 -2.76
N ALA A 149 -13.98 -1.22 -1.48
CA ALA A 149 -14.54 -2.45 -0.93
C ALA A 149 -15.85 -2.84 -1.63
N LEU A 150 -16.81 -1.90 -1.76
CA LEU A 150 -18.06 -2.12 -2.48
C LEU A 150 -17.83 -2.46 -3.96
N TYR A 151 -16.89 -1.79 -4.61
CA TYR A 151 -16.57 -2.03 -6.02
C TYR A 151 -15.67 -3.25 -6.24
N GLY A 152 -15.33 -3.99 -5.19
CA GLY A 152 -14.61 -5.25 -5.26
C GLY A 152 -13.11 -5.12 -5.53
N VAL A 153 -12.44 -4.10 -4.97
CA VAL A 153 -10.98 -3.93 -5.13
C VAL A 153 -10.20 -5.14 -4.65
N VAL A 154 -10.62 -5.80 -3.56
CA VAL A 154 -9.99 -7.02 -3.04
C VAL A 154 -10.09 -8.16 -4.06
N ILE A 155 -11.28 -8.37 -4.61
CA ILE A 155 -11.51 -9.39 -5.63
C ILE A 155 -10.69 -9.09 -6.89
N SER A 156 -10.61 -7.81 -7.28
CA SER A 156 -9.79 -7.39 -8.42
C SER A 156 -8.30 -7.65 -8.18
N ALA A 157 -7.80 -7.38 -6.97
CA ALA A 157 -6.41 -7.64 -6.61
C ALA A 157 -6.08 -9.13 -6.64
N MET A 158 -6.95 -9.97 -6.05
CA MET A 158 -6.83 -11.42 -6.08
C MET A 158 -6.83 -11.98 -7.51
N LYS A 159 -7.82 -11.58 -8.33
CA LYS A 159 -7.91 -12.01 -9.74
C LYS A 159 -6.65 -11.64 -10.51
N ARG A 160 -6.18 -10.39 -10.37
CA ARG A 160 -4.97 -9.94 -11.04
C ARG A 160 -3.73 -10.70 -10.59
N LEU A 161 -3.59 -10.98 -9.29
CA LEU A 161 -2.49 -11.77 -8.77
C LEU A 161 -2.49 -13.17 -9.40
N PHE A 162 -3.64 -13.86 -9.44
CA PHE A 162 -3.77 -15.19 -10.05
C PHE A 162 -3.46 -15.19 -11.55
N GLU A 163 -4.02 -14.22 -12.30
CA GLU A 163 -3.80 -14.09 -13.74
C GLU A 163 -2.33 -13.93 -14.12
N TYR A 164 -1.54 -13.26 -13.27
CA TYR A 164 -0.14 -12.95 -13.58
C TYR A 164 0.87 -13.93 -13.03
N SER A 165 0.60 -14.51 -11.87
CA SER A 165 1.56 -15.40 -11.21
C SER A 165 1.22 -16.90 -11.37
N GLY A 166 0.00 -17.21 -11.81
CA GLY A 166 -0.51 -18.58 -11.76
C GLY A 166 -0.77 -19.10 -10.35
N CYS A 167 -0.68 -18.23 -9.34
CA CYS A 167 -0.90 -18.56 -7.94
C CYS A 167 -2.33 -19.04 -7.69
N ARG A 168 -2.49 -20.07 -6.88
CA ARG A 168 -3.81 -20.56 -6.46
C ARG A 168 -4.31 -19.80 -5.24
N PRO A 169 -5.64 -19.74 -5.02
CA PRO A 169 -6.21 -19.05 -3.87
C PRO A 169 -5.70 -19.52 -2.50
N ASP A 170 -5.45 -20.83 -2.35
CA ASP A 170 -4.94 -21.44 -1.13
C ASP A 170 -3.45 -21.17 -0.86
N GLU A 171 -2.75 -20.61 -1.83
CA GLU A 171 -1.34 -20.22 -1.73
C GLU A 171 -1.16 -18.75 -1.37
N VAL A 172 -2.24 -17.96 -1.29
CA VAL A 172 -2.14 -16.52 -1.01
C VAL A 172 -2.28 -16.23 0.48
N THR A 173 -1.30 -15.52 1.01
CA THR A 173 -1.39 -14.92 2.33
C THR A 173 -1.75 -13.43 2.20
N ALA A 174 -2.78 -13.00 2.92
CA ALA A 174 -3.22 -11.61 2.98
C ALA A 174 -2.84 -10.99 4.33
N PHE A 175 -2.19 -9.82 4.27
CA PHE A 175 -1.86 -9.00 5.43
C PHE A 175 -2.70 -7.72 5.39
N LEU A 176 -3.49 -7.53 6.45
CA LEU A 176 -4.31 -6.35 6.64
C LEU A 176 -3.56 -5.42 7.60
N GLY A 177 -3.20 -4.24 7.11
CA GLY A 177 -2.49 -3.25 7.92
C GLY A 177 -3.43 -2.40 8.77
N PRO A 178 -2.90 -1.44 9.53
CA PRO A 178 -3.68 -0.55 10.38
C PRO A 178 -4.69 0.25 9.58
N CYS A 179 -5.92 0.34 10.08
CA CYS A 179 -6.99 1.16 9.52
C CYS A 179 -7.91 1.68 10.62
N ILE A 180 -8.81 2.60 10.26
CA ILE A 180 -9.84 3.09 11.16
C ILE A 180 -10.77 1.95 11.60
N GLY A 181 -11.00 1.85 12.89
CA GLY A 181 -11.87 0.82 13.48
C GLY A 181 -13.33 1.26 13.61
N PRO A 182 -14.25 0.33 13.92
CA PRO A 182 -15.68 0.61 14.06
C PRO A 182 -16.00 1.57 15.20
N CYS A 183 -15.10 1.74 16.17
CA CYS A 183 -15.25 2.72 17.27
C CYS A 183 -15.17 4.17 16.79
N CYS A 184 -14.49 4.42 15.66
CA CYS A 184 -14.18 5.76 15.17
C CYS A 184 -14.84 6.06 13.81
N LEU A 185 -15.05 5.04 12.97
CA LEU A 185 -15.69 5.20 11.66
C LEU A 185 -17.21 5.27 11.81
N LYS A 186 -17.78 6.45 11.52
CA LYS A 186 -19.21 6.62 11.40
C LYS A 186 -19.58 6.70 9.93
N ILE A 187 -20.53 5.86 9.48
CA ILE A 187 -21.05 5.86 8.12
C ILE A 187 -22.51 6.34 8.10
N GLY A 188 -22.92 6.99 7.01
CA GLY A 188 -24.31 7.36 6.77
C GLY A 188 -25.17 6.14 6.43
N LYS A 189 -26.49 6.33 6.51
CA LYS A 189 -27.46 5.29 6.16
C LYS A 189 -27.33 4.86 4.70
N ASP A 190 -27.06 5.77 3.79
CA ASP A 190 -26.81 5.55 2.37
C ASP A 190 -25.69 4.53 2.14
N VAL A 191 -24.55 4.74 2.78
CA VAL A 191 -23.40 3.81 2.72
C VAL A 191 -23.76 2.45 3.33
N ALA A 192 -24.45 2.44 4.47
CA ALA A 192 -24.87 1.21 5.10
C ALA A 192 -25.86 0.42 4.22
N ASP A 193 -26.78 1.10 3.55
CA ASP A 193 -27.73 0.46 2.63
C ASP A 193 -27.04 -0.08 1.37
N ASP A 194 -26.02 0.60 0.87
CA ASP A 194 -25.20 0.07 -0.23
C ASP A 194 -24.51 -1.23 0.16
N PHE A 195 -23.86 -1.29 1.32
CA PHE A 195 -23.26 -2.55 1.81
C PHE A 195 -24.26 -3.68 1.95
N ARG A 196 -25.48 -3.42 2.47
CA ARG A 196 -26.53 -4.44 2.61
C ARG A 196 -27.02 -5.03 1.30
N ARG A 197 -26.89 -4.30 0.19
CA ARG A 197 -27.26 -4.79 -1.15
C ARG A 197 -26.23 -5.72 -1.76
N PHE A 198 -24.99 -5.68 -1.29
CA PHE A 198 -23.88 -6.46 -1.82
C PHE A 198 -23.48 -7.66 -0.94
N ILE A 199 -24.01 -7.76 0.28
CA ILE A 199 -23.87 -8.87 1.21
C ILE A 199 -25.16 -9.72 1.20
#